data_992ee27a01172e25b6a15c4e16d15e0d
#
_entry.id   992ee27a01172e25b6a15c4e16d15e0d
#
_cell.length_a   1.000
_cell.length_b   1.000
_cell.length_c   1.000
_cell.angle_alpha   90.00
_cell.angle_beta   90.00
_cell.angle_gamma   90.00
#
_symmetry.space_group_name_H-M   'P 1'
#
loop_
_entity.id
_entity.type
_entity.pdbx_description
1 polymer ?
#
loop_
_entity_poly.entity_id
_entity_poly.type
_entity_poly.pdbx_seq_one_letter_code
_entity_poly.pdbx_strand_id
1 'polypeptide(L)'
;MSRIYNSLTEKKRHGKKSFAVLIDPDKVNDEKMQRLIDLATAAKVDYFLVGGSLVIYNYLDECVQYIKRSCNIPVILFPGSPSQVSKYADALLYLSLISGRNPELLIGQHVISAPVVKNSGLEIMSTGYIVIDGGAPTTVSYISGAAPLPSDKDEIAMCTAMAGEMLGMKLIYMDSGSGAKRPINQSMIEKVSQSISVPLIIGGGITDPEKAYLNCKAGADIIVVGNAIEKDESLISDMAAAVHSVPVRV
;
A
#
# COMPACT_ATOMS: atom_id res chain seq x y z
N MET A 1 14.65 -14.13 7.46
CA MET A 1 13.31 -14.76 7.61
C MET A 1 12.26 -13.68 7.33
N SER A 2 11.23 -14.00 6.54
CA SER A 2 10.15 -13.08 6.13
C SER A 2 9.21 -12.76 7.31
N ARG A 3 9.59 -11.77 8.15
CA ARG A 3 8.85 -11.43 9.39
C ARG A 3 7.51 -10.74 9.10
N ILE A 4 7.52 -9.74 8.22
CA ILE A 4 6.33 -8.93 7.90
C ILE A 4 5.36 -9.74 7.05
N TYR A 5 5.84 -10.38 5.99
CA TYR A 5 5.00 -11.19 5.12
C TYR A 5 4.31 -12.34 5.88
N ASN A 6 5.05 -13.04 6.76
CA ASN A 6 4.47 -14.10 7.57
C ASN A 6 3.38 -13.55 8.51
N SER A 7 3.62 -12.40 9.14
CA SER A 7 2.62 -11.73 9.98
C SER A 7 1.36 -11.36 9.17
N LEU A 8 1.52 -10.81 7.96
CA LEU A 8 0.40 -10.48 7.08
C LEU A 8 -0.41 -11.71 6.68
N THR A 9 0.29 -12.78 6.29
CA THR A 9 -0.35 -14.05 5.90
C THR A 9 -1.10 -14.69 7.08
N GLU A 10 -0.51 -14.63 8.27
CA GLU A 10 -1.14 -15.14 9.49
C GLU A 10 -2.37 -14.32 9.88
N LYS A 11 -2.28 -12.99 9.83
CA LYS A 11 -3.44 -12.12 10.05
C LYS A 11 -4.57 -12.42 9.07
N LYS A 12 -4.27 -12.54 7.76
CA LYS A 12 -5.26 -12.94 6.74
C LYS A 12 -5.93 -14.26 7.11
N ARG A 13 -5.14 -15.29 7.45
CA ARG A 13 -5.66 -16.62 7.84
C ARG A 13 -6.63 -16.55 9.02
N HIS A 14 -6.37 -15.65 9.97
CA HIS A 14 -7.23 -15.42 11.12
C HIS A 14 -8.30 -14.33 10.90
N GLY A 15 -8.49 -13.83 9.67
CA GLY A 15 -9.46 -12.80 9.37
C GLY A 15 -9.16 -11.42 9.98
N LYS A 16 -7.97 -11.23 10.57
CA LYS A 16 -7.56 -9.96 11.18
C LYS A 16 -7.15 -8.96 10.11
N LYS A 17 -7.58 -7.71 10.26
CA LYS A 17 -7.30 -6.63 9.33
C LYS A 17 -6.16 -5.76 9.84
N SER A 18 -5.47 -5.10 8.92
CA SER A 18 -4.36 -4.19 9.25
C SER A 18 -4.61 -2.81 8.67
N PHE A 19 -4.17 -1.81 9.41
CA PHE A 19 -4.18 -0.41 8.98
C PHE A 19 -2.75 0.09 8.76
N ALA A 20 -2.51 0.71 7.62
CA ALA A 20 -1.24 1.31 7.27
C ALA A 20 -1.40 2.79 6.90
N VAL A 21 -0.52 3.62 7.41
CA VAL A 21 -0.42 5.04 7.06
C VAL A 21 0.64 5.21 5.99
N LEU A 22 0.29 5.81 4.85
CA LEU A 22 1.23 6.15 3.79
C LEU A 22 1.79 7.54 4.03
N ILE A 23 3.11 7.65 4.07
CA ILE A 23 3.87 8.88 4.25
C ILE A 23 4.64 9.18 2.96
N ASP A 24 4.38 10.34 2.39
CA ASP A 24 5.18 10.90 1.31
C ASP A 24 6.36 11.68 1.92
N PRO A 25 7.62 11.26 1.72
CA PRO A 25 8.76 11.89 2.39
C PRO A 25 8.96 13.36 2.01
N ASP A 26 8.43 13.80 0.86
CA ASP A 26 8.54 15.19 0.42
C ASP A 26 7.53 16.14 1.09
N LYS A 27 6.52 15.61 1.79
CA LYS A 27 5.39 16.40 2.31
C LYS A 27 5.39 16.60 3.82
N VAL A 28 6.33 16.02 4.55
CA VAL A 28 6.37 16.09 6.01
C VAL A 28 7.60 16.83 6.49
N ASN A 29 7.42 17.69 7.50
CA ASN A 29 8.49 18.26 8.32
C ASN A 29 8.53 17.54 9.67
N ASP A 30 9.57 17.83 10.48
CA ASP A 30 9.82 17.13 11.75
C ASP A 30 8.67 17.23 12.75
N GLU A 31 8.04 18.39 12.90
CA GLU A 31 6.92 18.58 13.83
C GLU A 31 5.68 17.78 13.42
N LYS A 32 5.36 17.82 12.13
CA LYS A 32 4.23 17.05 11.57
C LYS A 32 4.51 15.56 11.65
N MET A 33 5.74 15.14 11.37
CA MET A 33 6.15 13.75 11.47
C MET A 33 6.02 13.23 12.90
N GLN A 34 6.47 14.00 13.91
CA GLN A 34 6.38 13.58 15.31
C GLN A 34 4.91 13.39 15.73
N ARG A 35 4.04 14.37 15.45
CA ARG A 35 2.62 14.24 15.75
C ARG A 35 1.96 13.03 15.09
N LEU A 36 2.26 12.79 13.81
CA LEU A 36 1.75 11.65 13.07
C LEU A 36 2.20 10.32 13.71
N ILE A 37 3.46 10.22 14.12
CA ILE A 37 3.99 9.02 14.79
C ILE A 37 3.33 8.81 16.17
N ASP A 38 3.13 9.87 16.94
CA ASP A 38 2.50 9.80 18.26
C ASP A 38 1.04 9.31 18.12
N LEU A 39 0.27 9.88 17.19
CA LEU A 39 -1.09 9.46 16.88
C LEU A 39 -1.13 8.01 16.37
N ALA A 40 -0.24 7.64 15.45
CA ALA A 40 -0.18 6.29 14.91
C ALA A 40 0.17 5.25 15.99
N THR A 41 1.08 5.59 16.90
CA THR A 41 1.46 4.73 18.02
C THR A 41 0.30 4.54 18.99
N ALA A 42 -0.39 5.63 19.36
CA ALA A 42 -1.56 5.60 20.23
C ALA A 42 -2.71 4.79 19.62
N ALA A 43 -2.94 4.94 18.33
CA ALA A 43 -3.98 4.24 17.56
C ALA A 43 -3.60 2.78 17.20
N LYS A 44 -2.38 2.34 17.51
CA LYS A 44 -1.85 1.00 17.17
C LYS A 44 -1.88 0.73 15.66
N VAL A 45 -1.44 1.70 14.86
CA VAL A 45 -1.23 1.51 13.42
C VAL A 45 -0.29 0.34 13.20
N ASP A 46 -0.60 -0.53 12.26
CA ASP A 46 0.16 -1.77 12.04
C ASP A 46 1.45 -1.54 11.24
N TYR A 47 1.42 -0.62 10.26
CA TYR A 47 2.56 -0.36 9.36
C TYR A 47 2.60 1.11 8.94
N PHE A 48 3.81 1.61 8.73
CA PHE A 48 4.03 2.78 7.89
C PHE A 48 4.45 2.32 6.49
N LEU A 49 3.78 2.84 5.46
CA LEU A 49 4.28 2.80 4.09
C LEU A 49 4.98 4.13 3.81
N VAL A 50 6.21 4.10 3.27
CA VAL A 50 6.97 5.31 2.95
C VAL A 50 7.37 5.31 1.48
N GLY A 51 7.03 6.38 0.77
CA GLY A 51 7.31 6.55 -0.65
C GLY A 51 6.19 7.28 -1.38
N GLY A 52 6.24 7.25 -2.69
CA GLY A 52 5.25 7.90 -3.55
C GLY A 52 5.56 7.75 -5.02
N SER A 53 4.57 8.00 -5.87
CA SER A 53 4.70 7.88 -7.34
C SER A 53 5.71 8.86 -7.93
N LEU A 54 5.94 10.00 -7.27
CA LEU A 54 6.95 11.00 -7.64
C LEU A 54 7.54 11.57 -6.35
N VAL A 55 8.81 11.32 -6.12
CA VAL A 55 9.61 11.90 -5.03
C VAL A 55 10.64 12.80 -5.67
N ILE A 56 10.63 14.08 -5.31
CA ILE A 56 11.48 15.13 -5.92
C ILE A 56 12.77 15.28 -5.12
N TYR A 57 12.67 15.18 -3.80
CA TYR A 57 13.80 15.37 -2.89
C TYR A 57 14.28 14.02 -2.34
N ASN A 58 15.55 13.93 -1.98
CA ASN A 58 16.15 12.69 -1.49
C ASN A 58 16.05 12.58 0.05
N TYR A 59 14.85 12.77 0.61
CA TYR A 59 14.60 12.70 2.05
C TYR A 59 14.15 11.30 2.53
N LEU A 60 14.20 10.30 1.68
CA LEU A 60 13.71 8.97 2.02
C LEU A 60 14.44 8.35 3.22
N ASP A 61 15.78 8.40 3.23
CA ASP A 61 16.59 7.84 4.30
C ASP A 61 16.36 8.57 5.63
N GLU A 62 16.31 9.90 5.60
CA GLU A 62 16.04 10.73 6.78
C GLU A 62 14.65 10.44 7.35
N CYS A 63 13.65 10.39 6.50
CA CYS A 63 12.27 10.08 6.88
C CYS A 63 12.19 8.70 7.56
N VAL A 64 12.74 7.67 6.92
CA VAL A 64 12.72 6.31 7.46
C VAL A 64 13.48 6.23 8.79
N GLN A 65 14.66 6.83 8.88
CA GLN A 65 15.45 6.85 10.12
C GLN A 65 14.73 7.60 11.25
N TYR A 66 14.03 8.71 10.93
CA TYR A 66 13.25 9.45 11.90
C TYR A 66 12.15 8.56 12.51
N ILE A 67 11.36 7.87 11.66
CA ILE A 67 10.32 6.95 12.12
C ILE A 67 10.92 5.84 12.99
N LYS A 68 11.99 5.20 12.52
CA LYS A 68 12.63 4.07 13.22
C LYS A 68 13.23 4.43 14.58
N ARG A 69 13.62 5.71 14.78
CA ARG A 69 14.10 6.20 16.09
C ARG A 69 12.95 6.55 17.03
N SER A 70 11.79 6.92 16.49
CA SER A 70 10.66 7.45 17.26
C SER A 70 9.65 6.37 17.66
N CYS A 71 9.55 5.24 16.95
CA CYS A 71 8.61 4.16 17.28
C CYS A 71 9.06 2.79 16.78
N ASN A 72 8.29 1.75 17.16
CA ASN A 72 8.52 0.36 16.76
C ASN A 72 7.59 -0.12 15.64
N ILE A 73 6.77 0.76 15.06
CA ILE A 73 5.89 0.41 13.94
C ILE A 73 6.77 0.06 12.73
N PRO A 74 6.59 -1.12 12.10
CA PRO A 74 7.37 -1.50 10.93
C PRO A 74 7.19 -0.54 9.76
N VAL A 75 8.31 -0.23 9.09
CA VAL A 75 8.34 0.64 7.90
C VAL A 75 8.53 -0.20 6.65
N ILE A 76 7.58 -0.09 5.73
CA ILE A 76 7.56 -0.77 4.44
C ILE A 76 7.74 0.29 3.35
N LEU A 77 8.72 0.14 2.47
CA LEU A 77 8.88 1.04 1.33
C LEU A 77 7.80 0.79 0.28
N PHE A 78 7.22 1.88 -0.23
CA PHE A 78 6.25 1.90 -1.33
C PHE A 78 6.83 2.72 -2.49
N PRO A 79 7.81 2.16 -3.23
CA PRO A 79 8.60 2.92 -4.18
C PRO A 79 7.85 3.20 -5.48
N GLY A 80 7.92 4.42 -5.99
CA GLY A 80 7.48 4.79 -7.33
C GLY A 80 8.62 4.71 -8.38
N SER A 81 9.86 4.50 -7.94
CA SER A 81 11.01 4.38 -8.82
C SER A 81 12.12 3.49 -8.23
N PRO A 82 13.05 2.97 -9.07
CA PRO A 82 14.19 2.16 -8.62
C PRO A 82 15.13 2.83 -7.62
N SER A 83 15.14 4.17 -7.57
CA SER A 83 15.97 4.94 -6.65
C SER A 83 15.40 5.03 -5.23
N GLN A 84 14.14 4.69 -5.02
CA GLN A 84 13.48 4.76 -3.72
C GLN A 84 13.74 3.49 -2.89
N VAL A 85 14.99 3.26 -2.53
CA VAL A 85 15.43 2.14 -1.71
C VAL A 85 16.22 2.65 -0.51
N SER A 86 15.70 2.46 0.70
CA SER A 86 16.37 2.80 1.95
C SER A 86 16.64 1.54 2.76
N LYS A 87 17.90 1.26 3.08
CA LYS A 87 18.31 0.10 3.88
C LYS A 87 17.86 0.17 5.34
N TYR A 88 17.35 1.31 5.78
CA TYR A 88 16.89 1.54 7.16
C TYR A 88 15.45 1.09 7.40
N ALA A 89 14.69 0.80 6.32
CA ALA A 89 13.36 0.25 6.42
C ALA A 89 13.38 -1.24 6.82
N ASP A 90 12.20 -1.81 7.06
CA ASP A 90 12.05 -3.23 7.41
C ASP A 90 11.75 -4.09 6.17
N ALA A 91 11.00 -3.55 5.22
CA ALA A 91 10.61 -4.26 4.01
C ALA A 91 10.42 -3.32 2.81
N LEU A 92 10.27 -3.93 1.65
CA LEU A 92 10.01 -3.26 0.38
C LEU A 92 8.88 -3.96 -0.37
N LEU A 93 7.88 -3.21 -0.82
CA LEU A 93 6.93 -3.66 -1.84
C LEU A 93 7.64 -3.63 -3.20
N TYR A 94 8.00 -4.78 -3.73
CA TYR A 94 8.66 -4.89 -5.04
C TYR A 94 7.57 -4.93 -6.11
N LEU A 95 7.15 -3.72 -6.52
CA LEU A 95 5.93 -3.49 -7.29
C LEU A 95 6.10 -3.85 -8.77
N SER A 96 5.24 -4.71 -9.29
CA SER A 96 5.05 -4.92 -10.72
C SER A 96 3.66 -4.38 -11.12
N LEU A 97 3.59 -3.41 -12.05
CA LEU A 97 2.33 -2.80 -12.47
C LEU A 97 1.60 -3.74 -13.44
N ILE A 98 0.95 -4.76 -12.88
CA ILE A 98 0.30 -5.82 -13.65
C ILE A 98 -1.03 -5.39 -14.33
N SER A 99 -1.61 -4.25 -13.95
CA SER A 99 -2.72 -3.64 -14.67
C SER A 99 -2.31 -2.97 -15.97
N GLY A 100 -1.02 -2.60 -16.10
CA GLY A 100 -0.47 -1.99 -17.30
C GLY A 100 0.03 -3.01 -18.33
N ARG A 101 0.50 -2.48 -19.46
CA ARG A 101 1.19 -3.28 -20.51
C ARG A 101 2.56 -2.69 -20.83
N ASN A 102 3.09 -1.85 -19.91
CA ASN A 102 4.41 -1.25 -20.03
C ASN A 102 5.46 -2.25 -19.50
N PRO A 103 6.33 -2.81 -20.35
CA PRO A 103 7.33 -3.80 -19.93
C PRO A 103 8.34 -3.24 -18.91
N GLU A 104 8.61 -1.91 -18.94
CA GLU A 104 9.47 -1.29 -17.95
C GLU A 104 8.93 -1.42 -16.53
N LEU A 105 7.62 -1.29 -16.35
CA LEU A 105 6.96 -1.40 -15.04
C LEU A 105 6.54 -2.84 -14.69
N LEU A 106 6.60 -3.76 -15.66
CA LEU A 106 6.39 -5.18 -15.43
C LEU A 106 7.66 -5.88 -14.97
N ILE A 107 8.82 -5.54 -15.57
CA ILE A 107 10.11 -6.19 -15.28
C ILE A 107 11.34 -5.28 -15.47
N GLY A 108 11.34 -4.32 -16.38
CA GLY A 108 12.53 -3.53 -16.73
C GLY A 108 13.14 -2.83 -15.52
N GLN A 109 12.35 -2.10 -14.76
CA GLN A 109 12.80 -1.39 -13.54
C GLN A 109 13.25 -2.36 -12.44
N HIS A 110 12.72 -3.58 -12.41
CA HIS A 110 13.16 -4.62 -11.47
C HIS A 110 14.57 -5.10 -11.77
N VAL A 111 14.90 -5.28 -13.05
CA VAL A 111 16.25 -5.67 -13.48
C VAL A 111 17.29 -4.64 -13.03
N ILE A 112 16.98 -3.34 -13.20
CA ILE A 112 17.88 -2.24 -12.83
C ILE A 112 18.05 -2.17 -11.30
N SER A 113 16.96 -2.31 -10.53
CA SER A 113 16.98 -2.17 -9.07
C SER A 113 17.43 -3.43 -8.33
N ALA A 114 17.38 -4.60 -8.95
CA ALA A 114 17.64 -5.90 -8.30
C ALA A 114 18.95 -5.96 -7.51
N PRO A 115 20.12 -5.49 -8.02
CA PRO A 115 21.37 -5.55 -7.25
C PRO A 115 21.31 -4.70 -5.96
N VAL A 116 20.74 -3.50 -6.03
CA VAL A 116 20.60 -2.60 -4.87
C VAL A 116 19.60 -3.18 -3.86
N VAL A 117 18.45 -3.62 -4.33
CA VAL A 117 17.41 -4.23 -3.49
C VAL A 117 17.93 -5.51 -2.81
N LYS A 118 18.64 -6.37 -3.51
CA LYS A 118 19.23 -7.59 -2.93
C LYS A 118 20.24 -7.30 -1.83
N ASN A 119 21.05 -6.25 -2.01
CA ASN A 119 22.10 -5.87 -1.06
C ASN A 119 21.58 -4.98 0.11
N SER A 120 20.34 -4.50 0.05
CA SER A 120 19.77 -3.65 1.09
C SER A 120 19.51 -4.36 2.42
N GLY A 121 19.35 -5.69 2.38
CA GLY A 121 18.94 -6.50 3.55
C GLY A 121 17.46 -6.41 3.91
N LEU A 122 16.65 -5.69 3.11
CA LEU A 122 15.22 -5.56 3.30
C LEU A 122 14.48 -6.88 3.09
N GLU A 123 13.35 -7.04 3.76
CA GLU A 123 12.40 -8.08 3.41
C GLU A 123 11.69 -7.70 2.10
N ILE A 124 11.91 -8.49 1.03
CA ILE A 124 11.37 -8.20 -0.31
C ILE A 124 10.03 -8.92 -0.48
N MET A 125 8.98 -8.14 -0.73
CA MET A 125 7.64 -8.63 -0.98
C MET A 125 7.24 -8.33 -2.44
N SER A 126 7.32 -9.36 -3.31
CA SER A 126 6.83 -9.23 -4.69
C SER A 126 5.34 -8.90 -4.70
N THR A 127 4.96 -7.79 -5.34
CA THR A 127 3.62 -7.24 -5.23
C THR A 127 3.05 -6.94 -6.61
N GLY A 128 1.91 -7.56 -6.91
CA GLY A 128 1.11 -7.23 -8.10
C GLY A 128 0.34 -5.93 -7.85
N TYR A 129 0.79 -4.86 -8.49
CA TYR A 129 0.19 -3.54 -8.34
C TYR A 129 -0.84 -3.30 -9.44
N ILE A 130 -2.07 -2.97 -9.05
CA ILE A 130 -3.22 -2.80 -9.93
C ILE A 130 -3.78 -1.40 -9.72
N VAL A 131 -3.66 -0.53 -10.70
CA VAL A 131 -4.27 0.80 -10.68
C VAL A 131 -5.68 0.73 -11.23
N ILE A 132 -6.66 1.20 -10.44
CA ILE A 132 -8.08 1.26 -10.79
C ILE A 132 -8.47 2.72 -11.08
N ASP A 133 -9.35 2.94 -12.05
CA ASP A 133 -9.85 4.28 -12.36
C ASP A 133 -10.59 4.91 -11.17
N GLY A 134 -9.98 5.90 -10.56
CA GLY A 134 -10.53 6.69 -9.47
C GLY A 134 -11.37 7.90 -9.91
N GLY A 135 -11.75 8.01 -11.18
CA GLY A 135 -12.60 9.07 -11.73
C GLY A 135 -11.88 10.40 -11.98
N ALA A 136 -10.55 10.41 -11.90
CA ALA A 136 -9.69 11.53 -12.29
C ALA A 136 -8.28 11.00 -12.59
N PRO A 137 -7.51 11.67 -13.47
CA PRO A 137 -6.10 11.38 -13.64
C PRO A 137 -5.35 11.52 -12.30
N THR A 138 -4.50 10.56 -12.00
CA THR A 138 -3.68 10.55 -10.79
C THR A 138 -2.19 10.59 -11.15
N THR A 139 -1.33 10.93 -10.20
CA THR A 139 0.12 10.96 -10.43
C THR A 139 0.61 9.60 -10.94
N VAL A 140 0.15 8.51 -10.36
CA VAL A 140 0.57 7.16 -10.77
C VAL A 140 0.13 6.84 -12.21
N SER A 141 -1.09 7.21 -12.62
CA SER A 141 -1.55 6.97 -13.99
C SER A 141 -0.75 7.77 -15.02
N TYR A 142 -0.39 9.01 -14.69
CA TYR A 142 0.41 9.86 -15.58
C TYR A 142 1.87 9.39 -15.68
N ILE A 143 2.53 9.17 -14.54
CA ILE A 143 3.95 8.79 -14.51
C ILE A 143 4.17 7.39 -15.09
N SER A 144 3.25 6.45 -14.86
CA SER A 144 3.36 5.09 -15.41
C SER A 144 3.09 5.03 -16.92
N GLY A 145 2.40 6.01 -17.48
CA GLY A 145 1.91 5.96 -18.87
C GLY A 145 0.94 4.80 -19.11
N ALA A 146 0.39 4.20 -18.05
CA ALA A 146 -0.53 3.07 -18.13
C ALA A 146 -1.97 3.52 -17.82
N ALA A 147 -2.91 3.12 -18.66
CA ALA A 147 -4.32 3.33 -18.38
C ALA A 147 -4.74 2.51 -17.16
N PRO A 148 -5.43 3.11 -16.17
CA PRO A 148 -6.02 2.36 -15.07
C PRO A 148 -7.07 1.35 -15.57
N LEU A 149 -7.30 0.28 -14.82
CA LEU A 149 -8.44 -0.62 -15.10
C LEU A 149 -9.75 0.13 -14.82
N PRO A 150 -10.76 -0.04 -15.69
CA PRO A 150 -12.06 0.58 -15.48
C PRO A 150 -12.69 0.15 -14.15
N SER A 151 -13.25 1.10 -13.42
CA SER A 151 -13.83 0.87 -12.07
C SER A 151 -15.11 0.01 -12.06
N ASP A 152 -15.69 -0.26 -13.22
CA ASP A 152 -16.88 -1.09 -13.42
C ASP A 152 -16.57 -2.49 -14.00
N LYS A 153 -15.30 -2.86 -14.10
CA LYS A 153 -14.85 -4.15 -14.69
C LYS A 153 -14.21 -5.04 -13.63
N ASP A 154 -15.03 -5.49 -12.69
CA ASP A 154 -14.60 -6.33 -11.56
C ASP A 154 -13.87 -7.60 -12.03
N GLU A 155 -14.36 -8.24 -13.12
CA GLU A 155 -13.77 -9.46 -13.69
C GLU A 155 -12.36 -9.24 -14.23
N ILE A 156 -12.08 -8.06 -14.79
CA ILE A 156 -10.75 -7.75 -15.31
C ILE A 156 -9.77 -7.61 -14.12
N ALA A 157 -10.19 -6.93 -13.04
CA ALA A 157 -9.40 -6.81 -11.84
C ALA A 157 -9.14 -8.19 -11.19
N MET A 158 -10.18 -9.02 -11.10
CA MET A 158 -10.10 -10.39 -10.58
C MET A 158 -9.09 -11.23 -11.39
N CYS A 159 -9.25 -11.31 -12.71
CA CYS A 159 -8.34 -12.09 -13.57
C CYS A 159 -6.91 -11.57 -13.50
N THR A 160 -6.72 -10.24 -13.39
CA THR A 160 -5.40 -9.63 -13.25
C THR A 160 -4.74 -10.02 -11.92
N ALA A 161 -5.49 -10.00 -10.83
CA ALA A 161 -5.01 -10.40 -9.51
C ALA A 161 -4.64 -11.89 -9.46
N MET A 162 -5.50 -12.77 -10.01
CA MET A 162 -5.22 -14.21 -10.14
C MET A 162 -3.94 -14.47 -10.94
N ALA A 163 -3.77 -13.77 -12.07
CA ALA A 163 -2.55 -13.90 -12.86
C ALA A 163 -1.30 -13.48 -12.06
N GLY A 164 -1.39 -12.39 -11.29
CA GLY A 164 -0.31 -11.97 -10.39
C GLY A 164 0.05 -13.05 -9.36
N GLU A 165 -0.94 -13.64 -8.70
CA GLU A 165 -0.72 -14.73 -7.76
C GLU A 165 -0.10 -15.97 -8.44
N MET A 166 -0.60 -16.38 -9.58
CA MET A 166 -0.08 -17.52 -10.35
C MET A 166 1.38 -17.30 -10.83
N LEU A 167 1.77 -16.05 -11.04
CA LEU A 167 3.16 -15.66 -11.34
C LEU A 167 4.05 -15.58 -10.10
N GLY A 168 3.53 -15.91 -8.90
CA GLY A 168 4.30 -15.97 -7.66
C GLY A 168 4.38 -14.65 -6.90
N MET A 169 3.51 -13.69 -7.18
CA MET A 169 3.43 -12.46 -6.38
C MET A 169 2.87 -12.76 -5.00
N LYS A 170 3.53 -12.25 -3.97
CA LYS A 170 3.21 -12.49 -2.57
C LYS A 170 2.05 -11.64 -2.07
N LEU A 171 1.81 -10.50 -2.69
CA LEU A 171 0.78 -9.53 -2.34
C LEU A 171 0.08 -9.03 -3.61
N ILE A 172 -1.18 -8.70 -3.49
CA ILE A 172 -1.90 -7.88 -4.50
C ILE A 172 -2.24 -6.54 -3.86
N TYR A 173 -1.90 -5.46 -4.55
CA TYR A 173 -2.23 -4.10 -4.13
C TYR A 173 -3.10 -3.44 -5.20
N MET A 174 -4.36 -3.16 -4.87
CA MET A 174 -5.26 -2.39 -5.71
C MET A 174 -5.32 -0.95 -5.21
N ASP A 175 -5.12 0.00 -6.10
CA ASP A 175 -5.01 1.42 -5.77
C ASP A 175 -5.77 2.28 -6.77
N SER A 176 -6.67 3.15 -6.29
CA SER A 176 -7.27 4.17 -7.17
C SER A 176 -6.40 5.41 -7.35
N GLY A 177 -5.22 5.43 -6.71
CA GLY A 177 -4.22 6.49 -6.82
C GLY A 177 -4.44 7.66 -5.85
N SER A 178 -3.37 8.40 -5.63
CA SER A 178 -3.37 9.60 -4.79
C SER A 178 -4.27 10.67 -5.40
N GLY A 179 -5.22 11.19 -4.62
CA GLY A 179 -6.16 12.21 -5.06
C GLY A 179 -7.36 11.68 -5.86
N ALA A 180 -7.56 10.36 -5.92
CA ALA A 180 -8.74 9.76 -6.54
C ALA A 180 -10.05 10.35 -5.98
N LYS A 181 -11.00 10.62 -6.87
CA LYS A 181 -12.33 11.13 -6.50
C LYS A 181 -13.27 10.03 -6.03
N ARG A 182 -13.00 8.79 -6.47
CA ARG A 182 -13.79 7.61 -6.13
C ARG A 182 -12.86 6.51 -5.61
N PRO A 183 -13.14 5.94 -4.44
CA PRO A 183 -12.44 4.76 -3.98
C PRO A 183 -12.86 3.53 -4.81
N ILE A 184 -12.09 2.46 -4.70
CA ILE A 184 -12.44 1.17 -5.32
C ILE A 184 -13.79 0.70 -4.76
N ASN A 185 -14.65 0.17 -5.65
CA ASN A 185 -15.96 -0.32 -5.24
C ASN A 185 -15.87 -1.65 -4.46
N GLN A 186 -16.85 -1.89 -3.60
CA GLN A 186 -16.84 -3.07 -2.72
C GLN A 186 -16.99 -4.38 -3.50
N SER A 187 -17.78 -4.40 -4.58
CA SER A 187 -17.99 -5.60 -5.40
C SER A 187 -16.69 -6.07 -6.04
N MET A 188 -15.86 -5.14 -6.51
CA MET A 188 -14.54 -5.47 -7.07
C MET A 188 -13.59 -6.02 -5.99
N ILE A 189 -13.56 -5.40 -4.79
CA ILE A 189 -12.75 -5.87 -3.66
C ILE A 189 -13.17 -7.29 -3.27
N GLU A 190 -14.47 -7.53 -3.14
CA GLU A 190 -15.02 -8.83 -2.76
C GLU A 190 -14.67 -9.91 -3.79
N LYS A 191 -14.91 -9.63 -5.09
CA LYS A 191 -14.62 -10.55 -6.17
C LYS A 191 -13.13 -10.91 -6.25
N VAL A 192 -12.24 -9.92 -6.11
CA VAL A 192 -10.79 -10.15 -6.08
C VAL A 192 -10.40 -10.94 -4.85
N SER A 193 -10.86 -10.54 -3.66
CA SER A 193 -10.53 -11.21 -2.38
C SER A 193 -10.94 -12.69 -2.36
N GLN A 194 -12.07 -13.02 -2.98
CA GLN A 194 -12.55 -14.42 -3.07
C GLN A 194 -11.75 -15.26 -4.07
N SER A 195 -10.99 -14.63 -4.96
CA SER A 195 -10.30 -15.30 -6.08
C SER A 195 -8.79 -15.48 -5.85
N ILE A 196 -8.23 -14.90 -4.77
CA ILE A 196 -6.81 -15.00 -4.43
C ILE A 196 -6.61 -15.45 -2.99
N SER A 197 -5.51 -16.17 -2.73
CA SER A 197 -5.12 -16.60 -1.39
C SER A 197 -4.10 -15.68 -0.71
N VAL A 198 -3.34 -14.90 -1.51
CA VAL A 198 -2.37 -13.92 -1.00
C VAL A 198 -3.05 -12.70 -0.38
N PRO A 199 -2.39 -11.96 0.55
CA PRO A 199 -2.98 -10.76 1.15
C PRO A 199 -3.31 -9.69 0.12
N LEU A 200 -4.50 -9.06 0.29
CA LEU A 200 -5.03 -7.98 -0.54
C LEU A 200 -4.90 -6.64 0.16
N ILE A 201 -4.16 -5.72 -0.44
CA ILE A 201 -3.99 -4.34 0.01
C ILE A 201 -4.92 -3.44 -0.81
N ILE A 202 -5.63 -2.53 -0.14
CA ILE A 202 -6.49 -1.54 -0.79
C ILE A 202 -6.05 -0.14 -0.38
N GLY A 203 -5.82 0.71 -1.39
CA GLY A 203 -5.47 2.13 -1.21
C GLY A 203 -6.18 3.05 -2.20
N GLY A 204 -5.97 4.35 -2.00
CA GLY A 204 -6.52 5.41 -2.82
C GLY A 204 -7.99 5.74 -2.54
N GLY A 205 -8.31 7.03 -2.46
CA GLY A 205 -9.68 7.53 -2.32
C GLY A 205 -10.41 7.19 -1.02
N ILE A 206 -9.73 6.65 -0.01
CA ILE A 206 -10.31 6.34 1.31
C ILE A 206 -10.19 7.58 2.17
N THR A 207 -11.32 8.22 2.48
CA THR A 207 -11.37 9.53 3.15
C THR A 207 -12.02 9.50 4.52
N ASP A 208 -12.68 8.39 4.87
CA ASP A 208 -13.46 8.28 6.12
C ASP A 208 -13.37 6.85 6.71
N PRO A 209 -13.59 6.69 8.02
CA PRO A 209 -13.52 5.41 8.72
C PRO A 209 -14.56 4.38 8.25
N GLU A 210 -15.77 4.84 7.88
CA GLU A 210 -16.81 3.94 7.38
C GLU A 210 -16.36 3.23 6.10
N LYS A 211 -15.73 3.98 5.17
CA LYS A 211 -15.20 3.41 3.93
C LYS A 211 -14.07 2.41 4.20
N ALA A 212 -13.18 2.72 5.15
CA ALA A 212 -12.12 1.80 5.57
C ALA A 212 -12.72 0.49 6.11
N TYR A 213 -13.73 0.58 6.99
CA TYR A 213 -14.47 -0.59 7.53
C TYR A 213 -15.13 -1.41 6.41
N LEU A 214 -15.86 -0.76 5.51
CA LEU A 214 -16.57 -1.43 4.42
C LEU A 214 -15.62 -2.13 3.44
N ASN A 215 -14.47 -1.55 3.15
CA ASN A 215 -13.45 -2.19 2.33
C ASN A 215 -12.87 -3.46 3.01
N CYS A 216 -12.62 -3.41 4.32
CA CYS A 216 -12.21 -4.58 5.09
C CYS A 216 -13.30 -5.66 5.10
N LYS A 217 -14.56 -5.28 5.25
CA LYS A 217 -15.71 -6.20 5.22
C LYS A 217 -15.87 -6.85 3.84
N ALA A 218 -15.58 -6.12 2.76
CA ALA A 218 -15.53 -6.64 1.39
C ALA A 218 -14.36 -7.60 1.12
N GLY A 219 -13.36 -7.65 2.02
CA GLY A 219 -12.29 -8.63 1.92
C GLY A 219 -10.87 -8.07 1.87
N ALA A 220 -10.68 -6.73 1.91
CA ALA A 220 -9.36 -6.17 2.07
C ALA A 220 -8.69 -6.70 3.35
N ASP A 221 -7.41 -7.02 3.26
CA ASP A 221 -6.62 -7.48 4.42
C ASP A 221 -5.83 -6.32 5.03
N ILE A 222 -5.45 -5.34 4.20
CA ILE A 222 -4.72 -4.15 4.61
C ILE A 222 -5.38 -2.93 3.95
N ILE A 223 -5.67 -1.90 4.75
CA ILE A 223 -6.11 -0.59 4.28
C ILE A 223 -4.94 0.38 4.36
N VAL A 224 -4.69 1.10 3.26
CA VAL A 224 -3.65 2.12 3.18
C VAL A 224 -4.29 3.49 2.96
N VAL A 225 -3.98 4.44 3.84
CA VAL A 225 -4.47 5.83 3.76
C VAL A 225 -3.27 6.79 3.82
N GLY A 226 -3.21 7.69 2.85
CA GLY A 226 -2.21 8.77 2.79
C GLY A 226 -2.88 10.14 2.79
N ASN A 227 -3.41 10.59 1.66
CA ASN A 227 -3.92 11.96 1.45
C ASN A 227 -4.94 12.46 2.47
N ALA A 228 -5.81 11.61 3.00
CA ALA A 228 -6.77 12.02 4.01
C ALA A 228 -6.04 12.39 5.30
N ILE A 229 -5.08 11.58 5.73
CA ILE A 229 -4.24 11.80 6.92
C ILE A 229 -3.29 12.98 6.72
N GLU A 230 -2.73 13.17 5.53
CA GLU A 230 -1.92 14.37 5.21
C GLU A 230 -2.68 15.66 5.43
N LYS A 231 -4.01 15.65 5.20
CA LYS A 231 -4.90 16.82 5.40
C LYS A 231 -5.40 16.94 6.84
N ASP A 232 -5.67 15.81 7.49
CA ASP A 232 -6.20 15.75 8.84
C ASP A 232 -5.65 14.51 9.57
N GLU A 233 -4.60 14.71 10.36
CA GLU A 233 -3.92 13.66 11.13
C GLU A 233 -4.84 13.03 12.20
N SER A 234 -5.89 13.73 12.65
CA SER A 234 -6.81 13.22 13.67
C SER A 234 -7.59 11.98 13.20
N LEU A 235 -7.74 11.80 11.88
CA LEU A 235 -8.39 10.64 11.27
C LEU A 235 -7.67 9.30 11.56
N ILE A 236 -6.40 9.32 11.95
CA ILE A 236 -5.62 8.10 12.21
C ILE A 236 -6.32 7.21 13.25
N SER A 237 -6.79 7.80 14.35
CA SER A 237 -7.43 7.06 15.44
C SER A 237 -8.71 6.37 14.98
N ASP A 238 -9.59 7.12 14.31
CA ASP A 238 -10.88 6.61 13.87
C ASP A 238 -10.75 5.58 12.75
N MET A 239 -9.81 5.79 11.81
CA MET A 239 -9.48 4.84 10.76
C MET A 239 -8.95 3.52 11.33
N ALA A 240 -8.00 3.59 12.27
CA ALA A 240 -7.43 2.40 12.92
C ALA A 240 -8.53 1.64 13.68
N ALA A 241 -9.36 2.35 14.46
CA ALA A 241 -10.47 1.74 15.19
C ALA A 241 -11.47 1.05 14.25
N ALA A 242 -11.83 1.69 13.13
CA ALA A 242 -12.73 1.13 12.14
C ALA A 242 -12.17 -0.15 11.52
N VAL A 243 -10.89 -0.14 11.09
CA VAL A 243 -10.25 -1.32 10.49
C VAL A 243 -10.15 -2.48 11.51
N HIS A 244 -9.74 -2.19 12.73
CA HIS A 244 -9.55 -3.21 13.77
C HIS A 244 -10.87 -3.74 14.34
N SER A 245 -11.99 -3.01 14.18
CA SER A 245 -13.33 -3.45 14.66
C SER A 245 -14.00 -4.51 13.78
N VAL A 246 -13.44 -4.80 12.59
CA VAL A 246 -14.03 -5.78 11.66
C VAL A 246 -14.02 -7.16 12.29
N PRO A 247 -15.19 -7.82 12.41
CA PRO A 247 -15.28 -9.14 13.06
C PRO A 247 -14.40 -10.16 12.35
N VAL A 248 -13.67 -10.93 13.15
CA VAL A 248 -12.91 -12.08 12.64
C VAL A 248 -13.91 -13.14 12.17
N ARG A 249 -13.81 -13.55 10.91
CA ARG A 249 -14.60 -14.69 10.43
C ARG A 249 -14.08 -15.96 11.12
N VAL A 250 -14.90 -16.54 11.97
CA VAL A 250 -14.65 -17.85 12.60
C VAL A 250 -14.87 -18.95 11.58
#